data_4de04f8f0d3e53764d4276eea268d581
#
_entry.id   4de04f8f0d3e53764d4276eea268d581
#
_cell.length_a   1.000
_cell.length_b   1.000
_cell.length_c   1.000
_cell.angle_alpha   90.00
_cell.angle_beta   90.00
_cell.angle_gamma   90.00
#
_symmetry.space_group_name_H-M   'P 1'
#
loop_
_entity.id
_entity.type
_entity.pdbx_description
1 polymer ?
#
loop_
_entity_poly.entity_id
_entity_poly.type
_entity_poly.pdbx_seq_one_letter_code
_entity_poly.pdbx_strand_id
1 'polypeptide(L)'
;MVLLSGTYQMRGEVNQRLLRALPPLVRLPADAWNSSLVPLLEAEIGRDAPGQEVVLDRLLDLLLTTALRAWFARPEAEVPGGYDAQSDPVVGRALRQLHADPARAWTVAGLAAASGVSRAALGRRFTALVGEPPMTYLTNLRLTLAADLLREPDATLGAVARRVGYGSPFALSTAFKRVRGVSPRDHRRGGAAVLR
;
A
#
# COMPACT_ATOMS: atom_id res chain seq x y z
N MET A 1 -9.29 -7.74 33.59
CA MET A 1 -8.81 -6.94 32.43
C MET A 1 -7.87 -7.85 31.67
N VAL A 2 -8.16 -8.13 30.40
CA VAL A 2 -7.29 -8.92 29.53
C VAL A 2 -6.56 -7.95 28.61
N LEU A 3 -5.23 -8.08 28.48
CA LEU A 3 -4.39 -7.33 27.57
C LEU A 3 -3.96 -8.26 26.43
N LEU A 4 -4.34 -7.94 25.20
CA LEU A 4 -3.87 -8.62 23.99
C LEU A 4 -2.82 -7.75 23.31
N SER A 5 -1.68 -8.33 22.93
CA SER A 5 -0.63 -7.66 22.21
C SER A 5 -0.30 -8.45 20.94
N GLY A 6 -0.31 -7.77 19.80
CA GLY A 6 0.10 -8.33 18.50
C GLY A 6 1.18 -7.46 17.88
N THR A 7 2.18 -8.09 17.28
CA THR A 7 3.27 -7.37 16.58
C THR A 7 3.22 -7.71 15.10
N TYR A 8 3.21 -6.67 14.26
CA TYR A 8 3.24 -6.82 12.80
C TYR A 8 4.61 -6.49 12.25
N GLN A 9 5.21 -7.46 11.56
CA GLN A 9 6.41 -7.22 10.77
C GLN A 9 6.03 -6.85 9.35
N MET A 10 5.82 -5.57 9.09
CA MET A 10 5.49 -5.08 7.76
C MET A 10 6.77 -4.94 6.93
N ARG A 11 7.00 -5.89 6.01
CA ARG A 11 8.06 -5.82 5.02
C ARG A 11 7.52 -5.13 3.76
N GLY A 12 8.34 -4.30 3.13
CA GLY A 12 8.01 -3.61 1.87
C GLY A 12 7.71 -2.12 2.03
N GLU A 13 8.04 -1.37 0.98
CA GLU A 13 7.93 0.09 0.98
C GLU A 13 6.48 0.59 0.89
N VAL A 14 5.57 -0.21 0.31
CA VAL A 14 4.14 0.09 0.27
C VAL A 14 3.60 0.18 1.70
N ASN A 15 3.95 -0.79 2.54
CA ASN A 15 3.53 -0.84 3.93
C ASN A 15 4.16 0.29 4.76
N GLN A 16 5.43 0.61 4.51
CA GLN A 16 6.11 1.73 5.18
C GLN A 16 5.48 3.09 4.87
N ARG A 17 4.94 3.30 3.67
CA ARG A 17 4.22 4.55 3.35
C ARG A 17 2.96 4.70 4.21
N LEU A 18 2.20 3.62 4.39
CA LEU A 18 1.02 3.62 5.28
C LEU A 18 1.43 3.92 6.73
N LEU A 19 2.46 3.24 7.24
CA LEU A 19 2.94 3.45 8.62
C LEU A 19 3.44 4.87 8.87
N ARG A 20 4.13 5.48 7.90
CA ARG A 20 4.61 6.88 8.02
C ARG A 20 3.47 7.90 8.03
N ALA A 21 2.33 7.53 7.53
CA ALA A 21 1.14 8.37 7.49
C ALA A 21 0.27 8.24 8.75
N LEU A 22 0.59 7.27 9.63
CA LEU A 22 -0.08 7.10 10.91
C LEU A 22 0.67 7.89 12.01
N PRO A 23 -0.03 8.43 13.01
CA PRO A 23 0.61 8.97 14.19
C PRO A 23 1.35 7.86 14.96
N PRO A 24 2.35 8.21 15.80
CA PRO A 24 3.10 7.22 16.58
C PRO A 24 2.23 6.34 17.47
N LEU A 25 1.04 6.82 17.84
CA LEU A 25 0.05 6.09 18.62
C LEU A 25 -1.34 6.34 18.07
N VAL A 26 -2.00 5.27 17.67
CA VAL A 26 -3.42 5.27 17.28
C VAL A 26 -4.24 4.77 18.46
N ARG A 27 -5.19 5.59 18.93
CA ARG A 27 -6.14 5.22 20.00
C ARG A 27 -7.55 5.18 19.43
N LEU A 28 -8.20 4.03 19.57
CA LEU A 28 -9.60 3.83 19.22
C LEU A 28 -10.39 3.58 20.50
N PRO A 29 -11.33 4.46 20.85
CA PRO A 29 -12.21 4.21 21.98
C PRO A 29 -13.17 3.05 21.66
N ALA A 30 -13.64 2.35 22.70
CA ALA A 30 -14.44 1.14 22.56
C ALA A 30 -15.79 1.37 21.86
N ASP A 31 -16.34 2.57 21.95
CA ASP A 31 -17.57 2.98 21.25
C ASP A 31 -17.34 3.24 19.77
N ALA A 32 -16.15 3.69 19.39
CA ALA A 32 -15.79 3.92 17.98
C ALA A 32 -15.35 2.64 17.26
N TRP A 33 -14.93 1.60 18.01
CA TRP A 33 -14.48 0.35 17.43
C TRP A 33 -14.78 -0.83 18.35
N ASN A 34 -15.96 -1.41 18.17
CA ASN A 34 -16.34 -2.66 18.82
C ASN A 34 -16.00 -3.83 17.90
N SER A 35 -14.85 -4.46 18.14
CA SER A 35 -14.40 -5.59 17.33
C SER A 35 -14.87 -6.92 17.93
N SER A 36 -15.74 -7.62 17.21
CA SER A 36 -16.09 -9.01 17.51
C SER A 36 -14.89 -9.99 17.31
N LEU A 37 -13.79 -9.51 16.77
CA LEU A 37 -12.56 -10.29 16.58
C LEU A 37 -11.79 -10.52 17.89
N VAL A 38 -11.94 -9.63 18.89
CA VAL A 38 -11.23 -9.76 20.17
C VAL A 38 -11.63 -11.03 20.92
N PRO A 39 -12.94 -11.34 21.11
CA PRO A 39 -13.34 -12.61 21.72
C PRO A 39 -12.90 -13.85 20.92
N LEU A 40 -12.85 -13.75 19.59
CA LEU A 40 -12.37 -14.84 18.74
C LEU A 40 -10.86 -15.08 18.93
N LEU A 41 -10.07 -14.00 19.03
CA LEU A 41 -8.65 -14.07 19.34
C LEU A 41 -8.41 -14.69 20.73
N GLU A 42 -9.15 -14.26 21.75
CA GLU A 42 -9.06 -14.81 23.10
C GLU A 42 -9.35 -16.31 23.11
N ALA A 43 -10.41 -16.73 22.40
CA ALA A 43 -10.78 -18.15 22.32
C ALA A 43 -9.72 -18.97 21.58
N GLU A 44 -9.09 -18.41 20.53
CA GLU A 44 -8.09 -19.13 19.74
C GLU A 44 -6.75 -19.20 20.46
N ILE A 45 -6.34 -18.18 21.20
CA ILE A 45 -5.11 -18.20 22.02
C ILE A 45 -5.17 -19.32 23.07
N GLY A 46 -6.36 -19.61 23.61
CA GLY A 46 -6.56 -20.70 24.58
C GLY A 46 -6.63 -22.10 23.96
N ARG A 47 -6.58 -22.25 22.63
CA ARG A 47 -6.64 -23.53 21.94
C ARG A 47 -5.22 -24.03 21.66
N ASP A 48 -4.91 -25.25 22.09
CA ASP A 48 -3.70 -25.96 21.64
C ASP A 48 -4.11 -26.95 20.53
N ALA A 49 -4.26 -26.42 19.30
CA ALA A 49 -4.75 -27.19 18.16
C ALA A 49 -3.89 -26.98 16.91
N PRO A 50 -3.75 -28.00 16.04
CA PRO A 50 -3.06 -27.85 14.77
C PRO A 50 -3.65 -26.72 13.93
N GLY A 51 -2.79 -25.84 13.39
CA GLY A 51 -3.20 -24.67 12.59
C GLY A 51 -3.55 -23.42 13.37
N GLN A 52 -3.44 -23.40 14.69
CA GLN A 52 -3.68 -22.26 15.55
C GLN A 52 -2.93 -20.99 15.08
N GLU A 53 -1.62 -21.10 14.77
CA GLU A 53 -0.82 -19.98 14.29
C GLU A 53 -1.42 -19.33 13.03
N VAL A 54 -1.88 -20.14 12.07
CA VAL A 54 -2.49 -19.66 10.84
C VAL A 54 -3.80 -18.92 11.12
N VAL A 55 -4.61 -19.41 12.05
CA VAL A 55 -5.86 -18.75 12.46
C VAL A 55 -5.57 -17.43 13.16
N LEU A 56 -4.63 -17.42 14.11
CA LEU A 56 -4.20 -16.20 14.82
C LEU A 56 -3.67 -15.14 13.87
N ASP A 57 -2.82 -15.51 12.90
CA ASP A 57 -2.32 -14.57 11.88
C ASP A 57 -3.47 -13.92 11.09
N ARG A 58 -4.47 -14.69 10.66
CA ARG A 58 -5.62 -14.17 9.92
C ARG A 58 -6.52 -13.28 10.77
N LEU A 59 -6.72 -13.62 12.03
CA LEU A 59 -7.48 -12.80 12.97
C LEU A 59 -6.76 -11.48 13.25
N LEU A 60 -5.44 -11.50 13.40
CA LEU A 60 -4.62 -10.30 13.58
C LEU A 60 -4.67 -9.41 12.33
N ASP A 61 -4.53 -9.97 11.12
CA ASP A 61 -4.66 -9.24 9.86
C ASP A 61 -6.01 -8.50 9.75
N LEU A 62 -7.10 -9.20 10.09
CA LEU A 62 -8.45 -8.61 10.11
C LEU A 62 -8.57 -7.53 11.18
N LEU A 63 -8.03 -7.76 12.36
CA LEU A 63 -8.06 -6.81 13.47
C LEU A 63 -7.34 -5.51 13.09
N LEU A 64 -6.14 -5.59 12.55
CA LEU A 64 -5.40 -4.43 12.05
C LEU A 64 -6.18 -3.68 10.97
N THR A 65 -6.71 -4.42 9.99
CA THR A 65 -7.47 -3.82 8.88
C THR A 65 -8.71 -3.09 9.37
N THR A 66 -9.47 -3.69 10.29
CA THR A 66 -10.68 -3.08 10.84
C THR A 66 -10.38 -1.90 11.75
N ALA A 67 -9.30 -1.98 12.54
CA ALA A 67 -8.84 -0.87 13.38
C ALA A 67 -8.40 0.34 12.51
N LEU A 68 -7.63 0.12 11.45
CA LEU A 68 -7.24 1.18 10.54
C LEU A 68 -8.44 1.80 9.82
N ARG A 69 -9.42 0.99 9.39
CA ARG A 69 -10.67 1.50 8.81
C ARG A 69 -11.44 2.38 9.79
N ALA A 70 -11.58 1.93 11.05
CA ALA A 70 -12.26 2.71 12.09
C ALA A 70 -11.51 4.01 12.40
N TRP A 71 -10.18 3.97 12.43
CA TRP A 71 -9.35 5.16 12.62
C TRP A 71 -9.57 6.19 11.50
N PHE A 72 -9.45 5.77 10.24
CA PHE A 72 -9.61 6.67 9.09
C PHE A 72 -11.05 7.14 8.85
N ALA A 73 -12.05 6.48 9.41
CA ALA A 73 -13.43 6.92 9.35
C ALA A 73 -13.75 8.08 10.32
N ARG A 74 -12.82 8.45 11.21
CA ARG A 74 -13.02 9.54 12.18
C ARG A 74 -12.84 10.90 11.52
N PRO A 75 -13.70 11.89 11.82
CA PRO A 75 -13.59 13.24 11.26
C PRO A 75 -12.27 13.95 11.59
N GLU A 76 -11.67 13.63 12.77
CA GLU A 76 -10.42 14.25 13.23
C GLU A 76 -9.16 13.50 12.76
N ALA A 77 -9.30 12.39 12.05
CA ALA A 77 -8.15 11.68 11.53
C ALA A 77 -7.48 12.54 10.44
N GLU A 78 -6.21 12.90 10.66
CA GLU A 78 -5.37 13.37 9.56
C GLU A 78 -5.23 12.22 8.56
N VAL A 79 -6.14 12.18 7.60
CA VAL A 79 -6.19 11.12 6.62
C VAL A 79 -4.99 11.28 5.70
N PRO A 80 -4.12 10.26 5.56
CA PRO A 80 -3.04 10.32 4.58
C PRO A 80 -3.61 10.69 3.22
N GLY A 81 -3.01 11.67 2.55
CA GLY A 81 -3.46 12.12 1.24
C GLY A 81 -3.67 10.90 0.32
N GLY A 82 -4.93 10.68 -0.06
CA GLY A 82 -5.33 9.53 -0.87
C GLY A 82 -6.33 8.55 -0.22
N TYR A 83 -6.58 8.58 1.08
CA TYR A 83 -7.64 7.73 1.67
C TYR A 83 -9.03 8.25 1.29
N ASP A 84 -9.27 9.55 1.41
CA ASP A 84 -10.50 10.20 0.91
C ASP A 84 -10.65 10.04 -0.61
N ALA A 85 -9.52 10.02 -1.33
CA ALA A 85 -9.49 9.74 -2.75
C ALA A 85 -10.05 8.37 -3.11
N GLN A 86 -9.93 7.36 -2.24
CA GLN A 86 -10.48 6.02 -2.50
C GLN A 86 -12.02 5.99 -2.38
N SER A 87 -12.60 6.83 -1.54
CA SER A 87 -14.06 6.98 -1.37
C SER A 87 -14.69 7.78 -2.49
N ASP A 88 -13.90 8.58 -3.20
CA ASP A 88 -14.37 9.35 -4.35
C ASP A 88 -14.74 8.42 -5.53
N PRO A 89 -15.94 8.54 -6.13
CA PRO A 89 -16.39 7.60 -7.16
C PRO A 89 -15.53 7.63 -8.44
N VAL A 90 -14.90 8.76 -8.75
CA VAL A 90 -14.06 8.93 -9.94
C VAL A 90 -12.61 8.57 -9.64
N VAL A 91 -12.03 9.21 -8.63
CA VAL A 91 -10.61 9.03 -8.27
C VAL A 91 -10.38 7.65 -7.66
N GLY A 92 -11.28 7.17 -6.80
CA GLY A 92 -11.21 5.83 -6.23
C GLY A 92 -11.29 4.73 -7.30
N ARG A 93 -12.10 4.93 -8.37
CA ARG A 93 -12.10 4.01 -9.52
C ARG A 93 -10.76 4.03 -10.24
N ALA A 94 -10.20 5.21 -10.51
CA ALA A 94 -8.90 5.34 -11.16
C ALA A 94 -7.78 4.69 -10.32
N LEU A 95 -7.76 4.93 -9.01
CA LEU A 95 -6.81 4.31 -8.08
C LEU A 95 -6.90 2.79 -8.09
N ARG A 96 -8.13 2.23 -8.00
CA ARG A 96 -8.32 0.77 -8.06
C ARG A 96 -7.78 0.18 -9.36
N GLN A 97 -7.97 0.84 -10.50
CA GLN A 97 -7.44 0.37 -11.78
C GLN A 97 -5.91 0.41 -11.83
N LEU A 98 -5.29 1.49 -11.35
CA LEU A 98 -3.84 1.62 -11.28
C LEU A 98 -3.21 0.56 -10.37
N HIS A 99 -3.88 0.24 -9.25
CA HIS A 99 -3.40 -0.78 -8.31
C HIS A 99 -3.64 -2.21 -8.82
N ALA A 100 -4.76 -2.47 -9.50
CA ALA A 100 -5.08 -3.79 -10.05
C ALA A 100 -4.11 -4.23 -11.15
N ASP A 101 -3.69 -3.30 -12.00
CA ASP A 101 -2.75 -3.58 -13.08
C ASP A 101 -1.80 -2.39 -13.29
N PRO A 102 -0.78 -2.24 -12.44
CA PRO A 102 0.20 -1.18 -12.57
C PRO A 102 1.08 -1.31 -13.82
N ALA A 103 1.20 -2.52 -14.39
CA ALA A 103 2.02 -2.77 -15.58
C ALA A 103 1.37 -2.30 -16.87
N ARG A 104 0.05 -2.20 -16.91
CA ARG A 104 -0.69 -1.77 -18.11
C ARG A 104 -0.24 -0.39 -18.58
N ALA A 105 -0.20 -0.19 -19.91
CA ALA A 105 0.14 1.10 -20.52
C ALA A 105 -1.00 2.13 -20.34
N TRP A 106 -1.18 2.57 -19.10
CA TRP A 106 -2.19 3.55 -18.74
C TRP A 106 -1.89 4.93 -19.35
N THR A 107 -2.95 5.60 -19.79
CA THR A 107 -2.92 7.02 -20.16
C THR A 107 -3.97 7.77 -19.34
N VAL A 108 -3.79 9.08 -19.17
CA VAL A 108 -4.83 9.91 -18.50
C VAL A 108 -6.16 9.82 -19.24
N ALA A 109 -6.13 9.72 -20.57
CA ALA A 109 -7.34 9.57 -21.38
C ALA A 109 -8.04 8.22 -21.10
N GLY A 110 -7.28 7.12 -21.05
CA GLY A 110 -7.82 5.79 -20.75
C GLY A 110 -8.42 5.71 -19.33
N LEU A 111 -7.74 6.27 -18.33
CA LEU A 111 -8.25 6.36 -16.95
C LEU A 111 -9.51 7.21 -16.87
N ALA A 112 -9.54 8.36 -17.56
CA ALA A 112 -10.70 9.26 -17.58
C ALA A 112 -11.92 8.59 -18.22
N ALA A 113 -11.75 7.95 -19.37
CA ALA A 113 -12.80 7.21 -20.05
C ALA A 113 -13.36 6.10 -19.16
N ALA A 114 -12.48 5.30 -18.54
CA ALA A 114 -12.88 4.24 -17.62
C ALA A 114 -13.56 4.75 -16.33
N SER A 115 -13.32 6.01 -15.96
CA SER A 115 -13.96 6.66 -14.81
C SER A 115 -15.19 7.50 -15.18
N GLY A 116 -15.56 7.58 -16.47
CA GLY A 116 -16.75 8.28 -16.94
C GLY A 116 -16.62 9.81 -16.93
N VAL A 117 -15.41 10.36 -17.03
CA VAL A 117 -15.16 11.81 -16.98
C VAL A 117 -14.18 12.26 -18.07
N SER A 118 -14.06 13.59 -18.27
CA SER A 118 -13.05 14.15 -19.17
C SER A 118 -11.63 14.08 -18.56
N ARG A 119 -10.60 14.08 -19.43
CA ARG A 119 -9.19 14.12 -19.03
C ARG A 119 -8.90 15.27 -18.04
N ALA A 120 -9.41 16.45 -18.34
CA ALA A 120 -9.19 17.63 -17.51
C ALA A 120 -9.88 17.49 -16.14
N ALA A 121 -11.09 16.93 -16.09
CA ALA A 121 -11.82 16.71 -14.87
C ALA A 121 -11.09 15.66 -13.98
N LEU A 122 -10.66 14.53 -14.56
CA LEU A 122 -9.88 13.53 -13.83
C LEU A 122 -8.58 14.14 -13.29
N GLY A 123 -7.81 14.84 -14.14
CA GLY A 123 -6.52 15.40 -13.74
C GLY A 123 -6.64 16.35 -12.56
N ARG A 124 -7.57 17.31 -12.62
CA ARG A 124 -7.82 18.26 -11.52
C ARG A 124 -8.26 17.54 -10.24
N ARG A 125 -9.28 16.68 -10.35
CA ARG A 125 -9.86 15.98 -9.18
C ARG A 125 -8.87 15.02 -8.53
N PHE A 126 -8.12 14.27 -9.33
CA PHE A 126 -7.09 13.37 -8.85
C PHE A 126 -5.96 14.13 -8.13
N THR A 127 -5.45 15.22 -8.72
CA THR A 127 -4.40 16.02 -8.09
C THR A 127 -4.90 16.69 -6.81
N ALA A 128 -6.14 17.16 -6.77
CA ALA A 128 -6.72 17.76 -5.56
C ALA A 128 -6.84 16.76 -4.40
N LEU A 129 -7.23 15.50 -4.68
CA LEU A 129 -7.47 14.49 -3.64
C LEU A 129 -6.22 13.66 -3.30
N VAL A 130 -5.33 13.41 -4.28
CA VAL A 130 -4.13 12.56 -4.11
C VAL A 130 -2.87 13.38 -3.87
N GLY A 131 -2.88 14.67 -4.24
CA GLY A 131 -1.73 15.57 -4.11
C GLY A 131 -0.76 15.55 -5.29
N GLU A 132 -0.92 14.62 -6.24
CA GLU A 132 -0.06 14.49 -7.42
C GLU A 132 -0.86 14.05 -8.67
N PRO A 133 -0.37 14.36 -9.91
CA PRO A 133 -1.03 13.92 -11.13
C PRO A 133 -1.09 12.38 -11.27
N PRO A 134 -2.12 11.82 -12.00
CA PRO A 134 -2.31 10.38 -12.12
C PRO A 134 -1.09 9.61 -12.64
N MET A 135 -0.37 10.14 -13.62
CA MET A 135 0.78 9.46 -14.21
C MET A 135 2.04 9.55 -13.33
N THR A 136 2.16 10.60 -12.53
CA THR A 136 3.19 10.72 -11.49
C THR A 136 2.94 9.68 -10.40
N TYR A 137 1.71 9.57 -9.94
CA TYR A 137 1.27 8.54 -9.00
C TYR A 137 1.60 7.14 -9.51
N LEU A 138 1.23 6.81 -10.76
CA LEU A 138 1.55 5.52 -11.38
C LEU A 138 3.06 5.25 -11.41
N THR A 139 3.85 6.27 -11.76
CA THR A 139 5.32 6.15 -11.76
C THR A 139 5.83 5.81 -10.36
N ASN A 140 5.37 6.52 -9.34
CA ASN A 140 5.75 6.29 -7.95
C ASN A 140 5.30 4.90 -7.46
N LEU A 141 4.08 4.47 -7.81
CA LEU A 141 3.57 3.13 -7.50
C LEU A 141 4.45 2.04 -8.13
N ARG A 142 4.76 2.14 -9.43
CA ARG A 142 5.64 1.20 -10.14
C ARG A 142 7.03 1.11 -9.52
N LEU A 143 7.63 2.24 -9.15
CA LEU A 143 8.95 2.28 -8.56
C LEU A 143 8.96 1.74 -7.12
N THR A 144 7.89 1.90 -6.38
CA THR A 144 7.71 1.30 -5.06
C THR A 144 7.61 -0.22 -5.15
N LEU A 145 6.78 -0.73 -6.07
CA LEU A 145 6.69 -2.16 -6.36
C LEU A 145 8.02 -2.73 -6.87
N ALA A 146 8.72 -1.99 -7.75
CA ALA A 146 10.03 -2.41 -8.24
C ALA A 146 11.05 -2.51 -7.10
N ALA A 147 11.04 -1.59 -6.14
CA ALA A 147 11.94 -1.60 -5.00
C ALA A 147 11.75 -2.86 -4.12
N ASP A 148 10.51 -3.27 -3.91
CA ASP A 148 10.19 -4.49 -3.17
C ASP A 148 10.60 -5.75 -3.95
N LEU A 149 10.26 -5.83 -5.24
CA LEU A 149 10.61 -6.94 -6.11
C LEU A 149 12.14 -7.11 -6.28
N LEU A 150 12.90 -6.01 -6.29
CA LEU A 150 14.36 -6.05 -6.39
C LEU A 150 15.04 -6.69 -5.17
N ARG A 151 14.35 -6.83 -4.04
CA ARG A 151 14.86 -7.50 -2.84
C ARG A 151 14.67 -9.00 -2.87
N GLU A 152 13.87 -9.52 -3.80
CA GLU A 152 13.71 -10.97 -4.00
C GLU A 152 15.05 -11.57 -4.46
N PRO A 153 15.49 -12.74 -3.94
CA PRO A 153 16.81 -13.32 -4.21
C PRO A 153 17.11 -13.49 -5.71
N ASP A 154 16.13 -13.99 -6.47
CA ASP A 154 16.28 -14.36 -7.88
C ASP A 154 15.79 -13.26 -8.85
N ALA A 155 15.47 -12.07 -8.35
CA ALA A 155 14.94 -10.99 -9.17
C ALA A 155 15.99 -10.47 -10.18
N THR A 156 15.66 -10.54 -11.45
CA THR A 156 16.44 -9.86 -12.49
C THR A 156 15.82 -8.50 -12.82
N LEU A 157 16.67 -7.51 -13.14
CA LEU A 157 16.17 -6.17 -13.50
C LEU A 157 15.19 -6.21 -14.69
N GLY A 158 15.42 -7.13 -15.64
CA GLY A 158 14.54 -7.32 -16.79
C GLY A 158 13.17 -7.88 -16.42
N ALA A 159 13.13 -8.86 -15.51
CA ALA A 159 11.86 -9.42 -15.01
C ALA A 159 11.08 -8.37 -14.22
N VAL A 160 11.75 -7.64 -13.34
CA VAL A 160 11.14 -6.56 -12.57
C VAL A 160 10.61 -5.46 -13.48
N ALA A 161 11.38 -5.02 -14.50
CA ALA A 161 10.94 -4.00 -15.45
C ALA A 161 9.61 -4.38 -16.12
N ARG A 162 9.51 -5.60 -16.66
CA ARG A 162 8.29 -6.12 -17.28
C ARG A 162 7.13 -6.16 -16.29
N ARG A 163 7.38 -6.67 -15.07
CA ARG A 163 6.33 -6.85 -14.04
C ARG A 163 5.73 -5.54 -13.56
N VAL A 164 6.51 -4.45 -13.59
CA VAL A 164 6.01 -3.11 -13.21
C VAL A 164 5.70 -2.20 -14.40
N GLY A 165 5.72 -2.72 -15.64
CA GLY A 165 5.27 -2.02 -16.85
C GLY A 165 6.28 -1.05 -17.45
N TYR A 166 7.59 -1.32 -17.31
CA TYR A 166 8.64 -0.64 -18.07
C TYR A 166 9.04 -1.47 -19.28
N GLY A 167 9.16 -0.81 -20.44
CA GLY A 167 9.50 -1.47 -21.71
C GLY A 167 10.93 -2.03 -21.77
N SER A 168 11.83 -1.59 -20.87
CA SER A 168 13.20 -2.12 -20.81
C SER A 168 13.79 -1.97 -19.41
N PRO A 169 14.84 -2.78 -19.08
CA PRO A 169 15.62 -2.64 -17.84
C PRO A 169 16.28 -1.25 -17.72
N PHE A 170 16.69 -0.68 -18.85
CA PHE A 170 17.32 0.64 -18.90
C PHE A 170 16.31 1.74 -18.51
N ALA A 171 15.10 1.69 -19.06
CA ALA A 171 14.03 2.64 -18.73
C ALA A 171 13.67 2.58 -17.23
N LEU A 172 13.54 1.38 -16.65
CA LEU A 172 13.35 1.21 -15.21
C LEU A 172 14.52 1.80 -14.42
N SER A 173 15.77 1.47 -14.79
CA SER A 173 16.96 1.93 -14.05
C SER A 173 17.05 3.45 -14.04
N THR A 174 16.80 4.09 -15.18
CA THR A 174 16.81 5.56 -15.32
C THR A 174 15.72 6.20 -14.45
N ALA A 175 14.48 5.70 -14.54
CA ALA A 175 13.38 6.21 -13.74
C ALA A 175 13.62 6.01 -12.23
N PHE A 176 14.12 4.83 -11.86
CA PHE A 176 14.40 4.47 -10.47
C PHE A 176 15.47 5.39 -9.87
N LYS A 177 16.61 5.58 -10.56
CA LYS A 177 17.68 6.48 -10.12
C LYS A 177 17.19 7.93 -10.02
N ARG A 178 16.41 8.41 -11.00
CA ARG A 178 15.87 9.78 -11.00
C ARG A 178 14.97 10.06 -9.80
N VAL A 179 14.11 9.11 -9.42
CA VAL A 179 13.11 9.30 -8.36
C VAL A 179 13.65 8.92 -6.98
N ARG A 180 14.50 7.88 -6.91
CA ARG A 180 15.02 7.33 -5.65
C ARG A 180 16.41 7.80 -5.27
N GLY A 181 17.13 8.48 -6.18
CA GLY A 181 18.50 8.95 -5.98
C GLY A 181 19.57 7.86 -6.07
N VAL A 182 19.19 6.58 -6.04
CA VAL A 182 20.09 5.42 -6.05
C VAL A 182 19.78 4.49 -7.21
N SER A 183 20.77 3.71 -7.68
CA SER A 183 20.53 2.72 -8.71
C SER A 183 19.78 1.50 -8.17
N PRO A 184 19.05 0.72 -9.02
CA PRO A 184 18.43 -0.55 -8.61
C PRO A 184 19.43 -1.53 -7.99
N ARG A 185 20.67 -1.53 -8.45
CA ARG A 185 21.76 -2.38 -7.93
C ARG A 185 22.15 -1.98 -6.51
N ASP A 186 22.31 -0.68 -6.26
CA ASP A 186 22.70 -0.16 -4.94
C ASP A 186 21.56 -0.35 -3.93
N HIS A 187 20.31 -0.15 -4.38
CA HIS A 187 19.12 -0.43 -3.57
C HIS A 187 19.07 -1.90 -3.10
N ARG A 188 19.36 -2.86 -3.99
CA ARG A 188 19.44 -4.28 -3.64
C ARG A 188 20.52 -4.56 -2.60
N ARG A 189 21.71 -3.95 -2.75
CA ARG A 189 22.82 -4.12 -1.82
C ARG A 189 22.53 -3.54 -0.44
N GLY A 190 21.92 -2.36 -0.38
CA GLY A 190 21.53 -1.72 0.88
C GLY A 190 20.47 -2.53 1.65
N GLY A 191 19.56 -3.21 0.97
CA GLY A 191 18.60 -4.13 1.59
C GLY A 191 19.25 -5.38 2.20
N ALA A 192 20.34 -5.88 1.63
CA ALA A 192 21.09 -7.03 2.15
C ALA A 192 21.91 -6.70 3.42
N ALA A 193 22.27 -5.43 3.65
CA ALA A 193 23.04 -5.02 4.82
C ALA A 193 22.22 -4.90 6.12
N VAL A 194 20.89 -4.83 6.02
CA VAL A 194 19.96 -4.72 7.18
C VAL A 194 19.54 -6.11 7.70
N LEU A 195 19.91 -7.18 7.02
CA LEU A 195 19.54 -8.58 7.37
C LEU A 195 20.68 -9.38 8.01
N ARG A 196 21.73 -8.70 8.49
CA ARG A 196 22.83 -9.34 9.26
C ARG A 196 22.84 -8.87 10.70
#